data_76f41cb666bc26b8c2480cb3f7c80587
#
_entry.id   76f41cb666bc26b8c2480cb3f7c80587
#
_cell.length_a   1.000
_cell.length_b   1.000
_cell.length_c   1.000
_cell.angle_alpha   90.00
_cell.angle_beta   90.00
_cell.angle_gamma   90.00
#
_symmetry.space_group_name_H-M   'P 1'
#
loop_
_entity.id
_entity.type
_entity.pdbx_description
1 polymer ?
#
loop_
_entity_poly.entity_id
_entity_poly.type
_entity_poly.pdbx_seq_one_letter_code
_entity_poly.pdbx_strand_id
1 'polypeptide(L)'
;MVDFMENCCTAIVTPMTKNGAEIDLTGFDNLIQFQLKNGVRNIVVNGTTGESPTTADDEKLKMVKRAIELGANVTAGCGTNNTLHSEHLIHDAEKAGVKRILLVDCYYNGPSSLELREEYYGYLCAKFPSLKFIAYVIPGRTGCELSVEDLVALHYKYSNLDVVKEATGNLERM
;
A
#
# COMPACT_ATOMS: atom_id res chain seq x y z
N MET A 1 -5.49 14.43 15.46
CA MET A 1 -5.19 13.47 14.38
C MET A 1 -4.12 12.56 14.95
N VAL A 2 -4.42 11.27 15.19
CA VAL A 2 -3.39 10.33 15.68
C VAL A 2 -2.40 10.13 14.55
N ASP A 3 -1.14 10.45 14.78
CA ASP A 3 -0.09 10.27 13.78
C ASP A 3 0.01 8.79 13.45
N PHE A 4 -0.02 8.45 12.14
CA PHE A 4 0.15 7.09 11.66
C PHE A 4 1.47 6.47 12.16
N MET A 5 2.47 7.29 12.42
CA MET A 5 3.80 6.88 12.88
C MET A 5 3.89 6.56 14.37
N GLU A 6 2.90 6.99 15.18
CA GLU A 6 2.94 6.78 16.64
C GLU A 6 2.42 5.40 17.08
N ASN A 7 1.85 4.59 16.17
CA ASN A 7 1.18 3.35 16.52
C ASN A 7 1.52 2.21 15.55
N CYS A 8 1.34 0.98 16.06
CA CYS A 8 1.46 -0.23 15.25
C CYS A 8 0.51 -0.20 14.05
N CYS A 9 1.02 -0.58 12.88
CA CYS A 9 0.24 -0.77 11.66
C CYS A 9 0.36 -2.22 11.18
N THR A 10 -0.75 -2.94 11.13
CA THR A 10 -0.74 -4.34 10.70
C THR A 10 -1.01 -4.47 9.21
N ALA A 11 -0.10 -5.12 8.47
CA ALA A 11 -0.38 -5.60 7.13
C ALA A 11 -1.12 -6.94 7.24
N ILE A 12 -2.43 -6.94 6.94
CA ILE A 12 -3.28 -8.11 7.15
C ILE A 12 -3.31 -9.06 5.95
N VAL A 13 -3.63 -10.32 6.20
CA VAL A 13 -3.94 -11.31 5.17
C VAL A 13 -5.30 -11.04 4.55
N THR A 14 -5.54 -11.59 3.38
CA THR A 14 -6.87 -11.69 2.76
C THR A 14 -7.44 -13.07 3.06
N PRO A 15 -8.42 -13.22 3.97
CA PRO A 15 -9.07 -14.50 4.20
C PRO A 15 -9.80 -14.96 2.93
N MET A 16 -9.65 -16.25 2.60
CA MET A 16 -10.26 -16.84 1.42
C MET A 16 -11.06 -18.09 1.81
N THR A 17 -12.04 -18.43 1.01
CA THR A 17 -12.78 -19.69 1.12
C THR A 17 -11.85 -20.88 0.94
N LYS A 18 -12.31 -22.10 1.29
CA LYS A 18 -11.48 -23.33 1.27
C LYS A 18 -10.75 -23.60 -0.04
N ASN A 19 -11.29 -23.11 -1.15
CA ASN A 19 -10.70 -23.34 -2.48
C ASN A 19 -9.90 -22.15 -2.99
N GLY A 20 -9.76 -21.06 -2.19
CA GLY A 20 -9.12 -19.82 -2.62
C GLY A 20 -9.89 -19.10 -3.75
N ALA A 21 -11.14 -19.51 -4.01
CA ALA A 21 -11.91 -18.99 -5.15
C ALA A 21 -12.57 -17.63 -4.86
N GLU A 22 -12.83 -17.34 -3.58
CA GLU A 22 -13.55 -16.14 -3.16
C GLU A 22 -12.99 -15.61 -1.84
N ILE A 23 -13.13 -14.32 -1.62
CA ILE A 23 -12.78 -13.71 -0.34
C ILE A 23 -13.81 -14.12 0.72
N ASP A 24 -13.34 -14.63 1.86
CA ASP A 24 -14.15 -14.84 3.04
C ASP A 24 -14.34 -13.52 3.79
N LEU A 25 -15.43 -12.82 3.48
CA LEU A 25 -15.74 -11.55 4.14
C LEU A 25 -16.01 -11.71 5.64
N THR A 26 -16.55 -12.82 6.07
CA THR A 26 -16.78 -13.09 7.50
C THR A 26 -15.45 -13.23 8.23
N GLY A 27 -14.52 -13.97 7.66
CA GLY A 27 -13.15 -14.09 8.16
C GLY A 27 -12.44 -12.75 8.16
N PHE A 28 -12.63 -11.94 7.11
CA PHE A 28 -12.06 -10.59 7.02
C PHE A 28 -12.61 -9.67 8.12
N ASP A 29 -13.92 -9.64 8.34
CA ASP A 29 -14.56 -8.86 9.40
C ASP A 29 -14.02 -9.23 10.78
N ASN A 30 -13.94 -10.53 11.07
CA ASN A 30 -13.41 -11.04 12.33
C ASN A 30 -11.95 -10.61 12.54
N LEU A 31 -11.13 -10.64 11.48
CA LEU A 31 -9.74 -10.20 11.53
C LEU A 31 -9.62 -8.71 11.84
N ILE A 32 -10.38 -7.86 11.15
CA ILE A 32 -10.40 -6.41 11.41
C ILE A 32 -10.86 -6.12 12.85
N GLN A 33 -11.95 -6.75 13.29
CA GLN A 33 -12.47 -6.56 14.66
C GLN A 33 -11.48 -7.03 15.71
N PHE A 34 -10.76 -8.12 15.46
CA PHE A 34 -9.69 -8.59 16.35
C PHE A 34 -8.59 -7.53 16.50
N GLN A 35 -8.13 -6.92 15.41
CA GLN A 35 -7.13 -5.86 15.44
C GLN A 35 -7.63 -4.66 16.26
N LEU A 36 -8.82 -4.17 15.95
CA LEU A 36 -9.42 -3.02 16.62
C LEU A 36 -9.61 -3.25 18.13
N LYS A 37 -10.10 -4.44 18.51
CA LYS A 37 -10.29 -4.83 19.92
C LYS A 37 -8.97 -4.86 20.69
N ASN A 38 -7.85 -5.18 20.01
CA ASN A 38 -6.53 -5.22 20.62
C ASN A 38 -5.74 -3.91 20.44
N GLY A 39 -6.42 -2.81 20.11
CA GLY A 39 -5.85 -1.46 20.06
C GLY A 39 -5.12 -1.10 18.75
N VAL A 40 -5.08 -2.01 17.76
CA VAL A 40 -4.46 -1.73 16.45
C VAL A 40 -5.51 -1.19 15.49
N ARG A 41 -5.46 0.11 15.22
CA ARG A 41 -6.41 0.80 14.33
C ARG A 41 -5.87 1.01 12.93
N ASN A 42 -4.55 1.12 12.78
CA ASN A 42 -3.91 1.34 11.47
C ASN A 42 -3.72 -0.01 10.78
N ILE A 43 -4.34 -0.19 9.62
CA ILE A 43 -4.36 -1.46 8.91
C ILE A 43 -4.01 -1.26 7.45
N VAL A 44 -3.01 -1.99 6.97
CA VAL A 44 -2.71 -2.10 5.53
C VAL A 44 -3.57 -3.20 4.95
N VAL A 45 -4.46 -2.83 4.04
CA VAL A 45 -5.28 -3.73 3.24
C VAL A 45 -4.68 -3.82 1.83
N ASN A 46 -4.74 -4.97 1.20
CA ASN A 46 -4.19 -5.22 -0.13
C ASN A 46 -2.67 -4.99 -0.23
N GLY A 47 -1.93 -5.24 0.85
CA GLY A 47 -0.48 -5.33 0.79
C GLY A 47 -0.02 -6.68 0.24
N THR A 48 1.29 -6.92 0.23
CA THR A 48 1.89 -8.22 -0.16
C THR A 48 1.38 -9.38 0.71
N THR A 49 1.22 -9.14 2.02
CA THR A 49 0.65 -10.10 2.97
C THR A 49 -0.79 -10.47 2.62
N GLY A 50 -1.54 -9.55 2.03
CA GLY A 50 -2.91 -9.75 1.56
C GLY A 50 -3.00 -10.26 0.12
N GLU A 51 -1.90 -10.71 -0.47
CA GLU A 51 -1.85 -11.32 -1.81
C GLU A 51 -2.42 -10.42 -2.92
N SER A 52 -2.22 -9.10 -2.80
CA SER A 52 -2.79 -8.09 -3.71
C SER A 52 -2.59 -8.38 -5.21
N PRO A 53 -1.43 -8.89 -5.69
CA PRO A 53 -1.25 -9.14 -7.12
C PRO A 53 -2.20 -10.19 -7.72
N THR A 54 -2.77 -11.05 -6.88
CA THR A 54 -3.66 -12.16 -7.31
C THR A 54 -5.13 -11.91 -6.99
N THR A 55 -5.45 -10.76 -6.39
CA THR A 55 -6.81 -10.34 -6.03
C THR A 55 -7.38 -9.44 -7.12
N ALA A 56 -8.65 -9.60 -7.49
CA ALA A 56 -9.33 -8.75 -8.48
C ALA A 56 -9.54 -7.31 -7.94
N ASP A 57 -9.62 -6.33 -8.82
CA ASP A 57 -9.69 -4.92 -8.41
C ASP A 57 -10.96 -4.56 -7.65
N ASP A 58 -12.10 -5.13 -8.05
CA ASP A 58 -13.37 -4.98 -7.34
C ASP A 58 -13.35 -5.60 -5.95
N GLU A 59 -12.67 -6.73 -5.79
CA GLU A 59 -12.44 -7.37 -4.50
C GLU A 59 -11.54 -6.52 -3.60
N LYS A 60 -10.46 -5.94 -4.16
CA LYS A 60 -9.58 -5.00 -3.44
C LYS A 60 -10.37 -3.82 -2.90
N LEU A 61 -11.19 -3.20 -3.76
CA LEU A 61 -12.02 -2.07 -3.37
C LEU A 61 -13.07 -2.44 -2.33
N LYS A 62 -13.67 -3.62 -2.44
CA LYS A 62 -14.63 -4.15 -1.48
C LYS A 62 -14.01 -4.30 -0.09
N MET A 63 -12.80 -4.88 0.00
CA MET A 63 -12.09 -5.03 1.28
C MET A 63 -11.73 -3.67 1.90
N VAL A 64 -11.25 -2.71 1.09
CA VAL A 64 -10.95 -1.36 1.55
C VAL A 64 -12.18 -0.69 2.16
N LYS A 65 -13.30 -0.68 1.44
CA LYS A 65 -14.57 -0.12 1.93
C LYS A 65 -15.02 -0.81 3.22
N ARG A 66 -14.96 -2.15 3.24
CA ARG A 66 -15.38 -2.92 4.41
C ARG A 66 -14.53 -2.63 5.64
N ALA A 67 -13.22 -2.52 5.50
CA ALA A 67 -12.35 -2.17 6.63
C ALA A 67 -12.65 -0.76 7.18
N ILE A 68 -12.94 0.22 6.31
CA ILE A 68 -13.36 1.57 6.71
C ILE A 68 -14.70 1.53 7.46
N GLU A 69 -15.70 0.81 6.95
CA GLU A 69 -17.01 0.63 7.61
C GLU A 69 -16.89 0.06 9.02
N LEU A 70 -15.94 -0.85 9.22
CA LEU A 70 -15.66 -1.46 10.54
C LEU A 70 -14.88 -0.53 11.48
N GLY A 71 -14.44 0.64 11.02
CA GLY A 71 -13.77 1.66 11.83
C GLY A 71 -12.24 1.58 11.82
N ALA A 72 -11.65 0.86 10.88
CA ALA A 72 -10.20 0.83 10.70
C ALA A 72 -9.69 2.11 10.03
N ASN A 73 -8.48 2.55 10.40
CA ASN A 73 -7.72 3.56 9.67
C ASN A 73 -6.92 2.86 8.56
N VAL A 74 -7.45 2.90 7.34
CA VAL A 74 -6.95 2.08 6.24
C VAL A 74 -5.82 2.77 5.48
N THR A 75 -4.72 2.05 5.29
CA THR A 75 -3.74 2.28 4.23
C THR A 75 -4.00 1.27 3.12
N ALA A 76 -4.29 1.73 1.91
CA ALA A 76 -4.56 0.84 0.79
C ALA A 76 -3.30 0.53 -0.01
N GLY A 77 -3.01 -0.75 -0.23
CA GLY A 77 -2.00 -1.19 -1.18
C GLY A 77 -2.51 -1.04 -2.61
N CYS A 78 -1.94 -0.09 -3.35
CA CYS A 78 -2.33 0.23 -4.73
C CYS A 78 -1.18 0.08 -5.73
N GLY A 79 0.02 -0.28 -5.26
CA GLY A 79 1.18 -0.49 -6.13
C GLY A 79 1.02 -1.74 -7.01
N THR A 80 1.27 -1.59 -8.31
CA THR A 80 1.24 -2.67 -9.30
C THR A 80 2.47 -2.58 -10.23
N ASN A 81 2.54 -3.46 -11.20
CA ASN A 81 3.55 -3.43 -12.27
C ASN A 81 3.18 -2.51 -13.46
N ASN A 82 2.19 -1.64 -13.29
CA ASN A 82 1.71 -0.72 -14.31
C ASN A 82 1.28 0.59 -13.64
N THR A 83 1.90 1.71 -14.02
CA THR A 83 1.64 3.02 -13.43
C THR A 83 0.17 3.44 -13.57
N LEU A 84 -0.43 3.26 -14.75
CA LEU A 84 -1.82 3.62 -14.98
C LEU A 84 -2.81 2.73 -14.23
N HIS A 85 -2.48 1.44 -14.04
CA HIS A 85 -3.28 0.57 -13.20
C HIS A 85 -3.19 0.97 -11.71
N SER A 86 -1.99 1.31 -11.24
CA SER A 86 -1.81 1.86 -9.88
C SER A 86 -2.59 3.15 -9.70
N GLU A 87 -2.58 4.05 -10.67
CA GLU A 87 -3.39 5.27 -10.68
C GLU A 87 -4.88 4.97 -10.53
N HIS A 88 -5.40 4.01 -11.30
CA HIS A 88 -6.81 3.60 -11.20
C HIS A 88 -7.17 3.12 -9.79
N LEU A 89 -6.36 2.23 -9.21
CA LEU A 89 -6.57 1.74 -7.84
C LEU A 89 -6.51 2.85 -6.79
N ILE A 90 -5.58 3.81 -6.95
CA ILE A 90 -5.46 4.96 -6.05
C ILE A 90 -6.71 5.83 -6.11
N HIS A 91 -7.21 6.13 -7.31
CA HIS A 91 -8.42 6.92 -7.50
C HIS A 91 -9.64 6.27 -6.85
N ASP A 92 -9.80 4.94 -6.98
CA ASP A 92 -10.89 4.22 -6.34
C ASP A 92 -10.75 4.17 -4.81
N ALA A 93 -9.53 4.00 -4.30
CA ALA A 93 -9.25 4.08 -2.87
C ALA A 93 -9.53 5.49 -2.31
N GLU A 94 -9.13 6.56 -3.02
CA GLU A 94 -9.41 7.95 -2.64
C GLU A 94 -10.92 8.21 -2.57
N LYS A 95 -11.69 7.78 -3.57
CA LYS A 95 -13.16 7.86 -3.57
C LYS A 95 -13.80 7.09 -2.42
N ALA A 96 -13.20 5.99 -2.00
CA ALA A 96 -13.65 5.24 -0.83
C ALA A 96 -13.30 5.92 0.50
N GLY A 97 -12.53 7.02 0.49
CA GLY A 97 -12.19 7.80 1.68
C GLY A 97 -10.82 7.49 2.27
N VAL A 98 -10.00 6.66 1.60
CA VAL A 98 -8.62 6.39 2.00
C VAL A 98 -7.79 7.68 1.92
N LYS A 99 -6.89 7.88 2.90
CA LYS A 99 -5.98 9.03 2.96
C LYS A 99 -4.52 8.66 2.79
N ARG A 100 -4.19 7.38 2.89
CA ARG A 100 -2.81 6.88 2.79
C ARG A 100 -2.72 5.66 1.88
N ILE A 101 -1.75 5.71 0.99
CA ILE A 101 -1.52 4.69 -0.04
C ILE A 101 -0.16 4.05 0.19
N LEU A 102 -0.10 2.72 0.11
CA LEU A 102 1.14 1.95 0.04
C LEU A 102 1.45 1.63 -1.42
N LEU A 103 2.60 2.09 -1.90
CA LEU A 103 3.09 1.80 -3.24
C LEU A 103 4.32 0.90 -3.14
N VAL A 104 4.21 -0.35 -3.56
CA VAL A 104 5.37 -1.20 -3.80
C VAL A 104 6.05 -0.77 -5.10
N ASP A 105 7.37 -0.88 -5.19
CA ASP A 105 8.11 -0.60 -6.43
C ASP A 105 7.48 -1.31 -7.62
N CYS A 106 7.41 -0.62 -8.77
CA CYS A 106 6.78 -1.13 -9.99
C CYS A 106 7.54 -2.38 -10.49
N TYR A 107 7.03 -3.54 -10.18
CA TYR A 107 7.70 -4.83 -10.33
C TYR A 107 7.55 -5.43 -11.74
N TYR A 108 8.24 -6.56 -11.99
CA TYR A 108 8.20 -7.43 -13.16
C TYR A 108 9.11 -6.97 -14.32
N ASN A 109 8.96 -5.74 -14.82
CA ASN A 109 9.76 -5.27 -15.98
C ASN A 109 11.13 -4.71 -15.60
N GLY A 110 11.50 -4.69 -14.32
CA GLY A 110 12.82 -4.28 -13.84
C GLY A 110 13.17 -2.82 -14.13
N PRO A 111 12.30 -1.84 -13.83
CA PRO A 111 12.62 -0.44 -14.03
C PRO A 111 13.84 -0.05 -13.19
N SER A 112 14.63 0.87 -13.72
CA SER A 112 15.71 1.52 -12.97
C SER A 112 15.15 2.38 -11.83
N SER A 113 15.99 2.73 -10.87
CA SER A 113 15.60 3.63 -9.77
C SER A 113 15.13 4.99 -10.30
N LEU A 114 15.79 5.52 -11.33
CA LEU A 114 15.40 6.77 -11.98
C LEU A 114 13.99 6.69 -12.63
N GLU A 115 13.68 5.60 -13.32
CA GLU A 115 12.34 5.38 -13.89
C GLU A 115 11.29 5.22 -12.80
N LEU A 116 11.61 4.51 -11.70
CA LEU A 116 10.73 4.46 -10.52
C LEU A 116 10.48 5.87 -9.97
N ARG A 117 11.53 6.69 -9.85
CA ARG A 117 11.42 8.05 -9.34
C ARG A 117 10.53 8.92 -10.21
N GLU A 118 10.79 8.99 -11.52
CA GLU A 118 10.14 9.97 -12.41
C GLU A 118 8.79 9.48 -12.92
N GLU A 119 8.69 8.23 -13.37
CA GLU A 119 7.56 7.72 -14.15
C GLU A 119 6.54 6.93 -13.30
N TYR A 120 6.90 6.59 -12.08
CA TYR A 120 6.02 5.87 -11.16
C TYR A 120 5.69 6.70 -9.92
N TYR A 121 6.61 6.82 -8.96
CA TYR A 121 6.36 7.55 -7.71
C TYR A 121 6.09 9.04 -7.95
N GLY A 122 6.95 9.70 -8.73
CA GLY A 122 6.82 11.13 -9.02
C GLY A 122 5.52 11.45 -9.74
N TYR A 123 5.16 10.65 -10.74
CA TYR A 123 3.89 10.78 -11.45
C TYR A 123 2.69 10.66 -10.51
N LEU A 124 2.65 9.60 -9.69
CA LEU A 124 1.52 9.32 -8.79
C LEU A 124 1.42 10.36 -7.66
N CYS A 125 2.54 10.76 -7.06
CA CYS A 125 2.57 11.78 -6.02
C CYS A 125 2.08 13.14 -6.54
N ALA A 126 2.48 13.53 -7.75
CA ALA A 126 2.03 14.78 -8.37
C ALA A 126 0.53 14.76 -8.69
N LYS A 127 0.00 13.61 -9.11
CA LYS A 127 -1.40 13.46 -9.52
C LYS A 127 -2.38 13.45 -8.35
N PHE A 128 -1.95 12.98 -7.18
CA PHE A 128 -2.79 12.85 -5.99
C PHE A 128 -2.22 13.64 -4.79
N PRO A 129 -2.16 14.98 -4.86
CA PRO A 129 -1.53 15.79 -3.82
C PRO A 129 -2.27 15.77 -2.47
N SER A 130 -3.53 15.34 -2.45
CA SER A 130 -4.38 15.20 -1.25
C SER A 130 -4.09 13.94 -0.44
N LEU A 131 -3.43 12.95 -1.03
CA LEU A 131 -3.11 11.66 -0.42
C LEU A 131 -1.68 11.65 0.14
N LYS A 132 -1.47 10.81 1.15
CA LYS A 132 -0.13 10.48 1.67
C LYS A 132 0.34 9.15 1.12
N PHE A 133 1.61 9.08 0.75
CA PHE A 133 2.22 7.89 0.15
C PHE A 133 3.28 7.27 1.05
N ILE A 134 3.28 5.95 1.08
CA ILE A 134 4.34 5.12 1.65
C ILE A 134 5.06 4.45 0.48
N ALA A 135 6.33 4.75 0.26
CA ALA A 135 7.17 3.97 -0.64
C ALA A 135 7.49 2.61 0.00
N TYR A 136 7.31 1.54 -0.74
CA TYR A 136 7.59 0.19 -0.24
C TYR A 136 8.65 -0.49 -1.08
N VAL A 137 9.84 -0.58 -0.51
CA VAL A 137 11.03 -1.13 -1.16
C VAL A 137 11.27 -2.56 -0.69
N ILE A 138 11.12 -3.52 -1.62
CA ILE A 138 11.28 -4.97 -1.34
C ILE A 138 11.87 -5.70 -2.56
N PRO A 139 13.15 -5.47 -2.91
CA PRO A 139 13.76 -5.96 -4.15
C PRO A 139 13.75 -7.48 -4.29
N GLY A 140 13.75 -8.22 -3.18
CA GLY A 140 13.61 -9.68 -3.20
C GLY A 140 12.29 -10.19 -3.78
N ARG A 141 11.27 -9.32 -3.95
CA ARG A 141 9.98 -9.63 -4.58
C ARG A 141 9.77 -8.87 -5.88
N THR A 142 10.22 -7.62 -5.93
CA THR A 142 9.95 -6.73 -7.07
C THR A 142 10.95 -6.90 -8.21
N GLY A 143 12.17 -7.37 -7.91
CA GLY A 143 13.27 -7.45 -8.90
C GLY A 143 13.80 -6.07 -9.30
N CYS A 144 13.37 -5.00 -8.64
CA CYS A 144 13.84 -3.63 -8.81
C CYS A 144 13.89 -2.94 -7.44
N GLU A 145 14.54 -1.78 -7.38
CA GLU A 145 14.76 -1.08 -6.11
C GLU A 145 14.84 0.42 -6.32
N LEU A 146 14.00 1.18 -5.62
CA LEU A 146 14.16 2.63 -5.49
C LEU A 146 15.38 2.91 -4.59
N SER A 147 16.40 3.58 -5.13
CA SER A 147 17.62 3.93 -4.38
C SER A 147 17.33 4.94 -3.25
N VAL A 148 18.22 5.01 -2.27
CA VAL A 148 18.08 5.99 -1.17
C VAL A 148 18.16 7.42 -1.73
N GLU A 149 19.05 7.68 -2.69
CA GLU A 149 19.22 8.99 -3.33
C GLU A 149 17.95 9.43 -4.05
N ASP A 150 17.31 8.54 -4.80
CA ASP A 150 16.07 8.82 -5.51
C ASP A 150 14.87 8.97 -4.57
N LEU A 151 14.83 8.19 -3.49
CA LEU A 151 13.84 8.32 -2.44
C LEU A 151 13.92 9.69 -1.73
N VAL A 152 15.14 10.12 -1.39
CA VAL A 152 15.39 11.44 -0.80
C VAL A 152 14.99 12.55 -1.76
N ALA A 153 15.33 12.44 -3.04
CA ALA A 153 14.94 13.40 -4.08
C ALA A 153 13.41 13.50 -4.21
N LEU A 154 12.70 12.36 -4.17
CA LEU A 154 11.24 12.31 -4.17
C LEU A 154 10.63 13.00 -2.95
N HIS A 155 11.14 12.73 -1.76
CA HIS A 155 10.66 13.31 -0.52
C HIS A 155 10.79 14.86 -0.51
N TYR A 156 11.91 15.37 -0.99
CA TYR A 156 12.10 16.84 -1.12
C TYR A 156 11.19 17.47 -2.18
N LYS A 157 10.88 16.73 -3.25
CA LYS A 157 10.04 17.23 -4.34
C LYS A 157 8.53 17.11 -4.02
N TYR A 158 8.14 16.08 -3.30
CA TYR A 158 6.74 15.74 -3.02
C TYR A 158 6.51 15.54 -1.51
N SER A 159 5.99 16.54 -0.84
CA SER A 159 5.71 16.54 0.61
C SER A 159 4.68 15.48 1.04
N ASN A 160 4.02 14.84 0.10
CA ASN A 160 3.06 13.78 0.33
C ASN A 160 3.66 12.37 0.27
N LEU A 161 4.93 12.21 -0.14
CA LEU A 161 5.71 10.99 0.08
C LEU A 161 6.48 11.14 1.40
N ASP A 162 5.89 10.70 2.50
CA ASP A 162 6.37 11.03 3.85
C ASP A 162 6.84 9.81 4.67
N VAL A 163 6.65 8.60 4.16
CA VAL A 163 7.00 7.34 4.84
C VAL A 163 7.62 6.35 3.87
N VAL A 164 8.57 5.57 4.38
CA VAL A 164 9.14 4.41 3.69
C VAL A 164 8.84 3.15 4.50
N LYS A 165 8.34 2.13 3.81
CA LYS A 165 8.37 0.77 4.31
C LYS A 165 9.60 0.07 3.72
N GLU A 166 10.70 0.09 4.49
CA GLU A 166 11.96 -0.52 4.10
C GLU A 166 11.92 -2.03 4.39
N ALA A 167 12.09 -2.85 3.38
CA ALA A 167 12.08 -4.30 3.49
C ALA A 167 13.20 -4.99 2.68
N THR A 168 14.29 -4.29 2.43
CA THR A 168 15.48 -4.86 1.80
C THR A 168 16.25 -5.79 2.74
N GLY A 169 16.11 -5.58 4.07
CA GLY A 169 16.94 -6.23 5.09
C GLY A 169 18.33 -5.59 5.25
N ASN A 170 18.61 -4.51 4.54
CA ASN A 170 19.85 -3.76 4.66
C ASN A 170 19.69 -2.57 5.62
N LEU A 171 20.29 -2.65 6.81
CA LEU A 171 20.21 -1.61 7.84
C LEU A 171 20.94 -0.32 7.45
N GLU A 172 21.89 -0.37 6.51
CA GLU A 172 22.60 0.83 6.04
C GLU A 172 21.72 1.76 5.22
N ARG A 173 20.55 1.29 4.76
CA ARG A 173 19.56 2.09 4.05
C ARG A 173 18.62 2.90 4.98
N MET A 174 18.67 2.62 6.30
CA MET A 174 17.84 3.27 7.31
C MET A 174 18.59 4.42 7.99
#